data_b05bae4358866210d6e6f72cb2749854
#
_entry.id   b05bae4358866210d6e6f72cb2749854
#
_cell.length_a   1.000
_cell.length_b   1.000
_cell.length_c   1.000
_cell.angle_alpha   90.00
_cell.angle_beta   90.00
_cell.angle_gamma   90.00
#
_symmetry.space_group_name_H-M   'P 1'
#
loop_
_entity.id
_entity.type
_entity.pdbx_description
1 polymer ?
#
loop_
_entity_poly.entity_id
_entity_poly.type
_entity_poly.pdbx_seq_one_letter_code
_entity_poly.pdbx_strand_id
1 'polypeptide(L)'
;MNILLTSIISLIMTYNMPILPYSKDALSPVISQETVDYHYGKHLQTYVNNLNSLVPGTPFEGKTLEEIVSVAPDGAIFNNAGQVLNHTLYFLQFTPNPQQYGPSGELAKAIQRDFGNFENFKEEMTKAASSIFGSGWAWL
;
A
#
# COMPACT_ATOMS: atom_id res chain seq x y z
N MET A 1 -21.97 47.66 7.48
CA MET A 1 -22.01 46.49 6.58
C MET A 1 -20.87 45.58 7.03
N ASN A 2 -21.20 44.63 7.95
CA ASN A 2 -20.19 43.69 8.51
C ASN A 2 -20.00 42.54 7.52
N ILE A 3 -18.82 42.48 6.92
CA ILE A 3 -18.39 41.32 6.14
C ILE A 3 -17.87 40.31 7.15
N LEU A 4 -18.67 39.24 7.41
CA LEU A 4 -18.23 38.05 8.11
C LEU A 4 -17.24 37.33 7.18
N LEU A 5 -15.93 37.46 7.49
CA LEU A 5 -14.93 36.55 6.94
C LEU A 5 -15.15 35.16 7.57
N THR A 6 -15.85 34.30 6.85
CA THR A 6 -15.88 32.89 7.16
C THR A 6 -14.50 32.30 6.80
N SER A 7 -13.64 32.12 7.79
CA SER A 7 -12.39 31.40 7.66
C SER A 7 -12.73 29.94 7.36
N ILE A 8 -12.59 29.53 6.11
CA ILE A 8 -12.64 28.11 5.72
C ILE A 8 -11.33 27.52 6.20
N ILE A 9 -11.37 26.83 7.35
CA ILE A 9 -10.26 25.96 7.74
C ILE A 9 -10.32 24.78 6.78
N SER A 10 -9.53 24.82 5.72
CA SER A 10 -9.27 23.66 4.88
C SER A 10 -8.51 22.65 5.76
N LEU A 11 -9.16 21.55 6.06
CA LEU A 11 -8.51 20.44 6.73
C LEU A 11 -7.60 19.77 5.68
N ILE A 12 -6.33 20.19 5.64
CA ILE A 12 -5.34 19.59 4.74
C ILE A 12 -5.15 18.14 5.19
N MET A 13 -5.68 17.21 4.41
CA MET A 13 -5.47 15.79 4.64
C MET A 13 -4.01 15.47 4.34
N THR A 14 -3.28 14.98 5.35
CA THR A 14 -1.87 14.61 5.21
C THR A 14 -1.78 13.08 5.14
N TYR A 15 -1.12 12.56 4.12
CA TYR A 15 -0.84 11.13 4.00
C TYR A 15 0.29 10.76 4.96
N ASN A 16 0.12 9.64 5.66
CA ASN A 16 1.05 9.20 6.68
C ASN A 16 1.60 7.82 6.36
N MET A 17 2.77 7.52 6.94
CA MET A 17 3.31 6.17 6.94
C MET A 17 2.34 5.23 7.68
N PRO A 18 2.09 4.01 7.19
CA PRO A 18 1.33 3.02 7.95
C PRO A 18 2.10 2.66 9.22
N ILE A 19 1.39 2.48 10.33
CA ILE A 19 2.00 1.99 11.57
C ILE A 19 2.21 0.49 11.43
N LEU A 20 3.48 0.04 11.52
CA LEU A 20 3.79 -1.39 11.47
C LEU A 20 3.23 -2.09 12.72
N PRO A 21 2.50 -3.22 12.58
CA PRO A 21 1.98 -3.98 13.70
C PRO A 21 3.05 -4.87 14.37
N TYR A 22 4.33 -4.69 14.00
CA TYR A 22 5.50 -5.44 14.50
C TYR A 22 6.73 -4.52 14.55
N SER A 23 7.74 -4.90 15.33
CA SER A 23 9.04 -4.22 15.32
C SER A 23 9.81 -4.51 14.04
N LYS A 24 10.68 -3.60 13.63
CA LYS A 24 11.40 -3.70 12.35
C LYS A 24 12.30 -4.93 12.21
N ASP A 25 12.76 -5.49 13.31
CA ASP A 25 13.57 -6.71 13.38
C ASP A 25 12.76 -8.01 13.48
N ALA A 26 11.46 -7.90 13.73
CA ALA A 26 10.59 -9.04 14.04
C ALA A 26 10.41 -10.05 12.90
N LEU A 27 10.71 -9.66 11.65
CA LEU A 27 10.61 -10.53 10.48
C LEU A 27 11.90 -11.30 10.18
N SER A 28 12.97 -11.05 10.97
CA SER A 28 14.24 -11.78 10.80
C SER A 28 14.08 -13.26 11.13
N PRO A 29 14.82 -14.16 10.45
CA PRO A 29 15.84 -13.88 9.42
C PRO A 29 15.29 -13.78 7.99
N VAL A 30 13.97 -13.89 7.77
CA VAL A 30 13.37 -13.92 6.43
C VAL A 30 13.48 -12.55 5.75
N ILE A 31 13.12 -11.49 6.48
CA ILE A 31 13.33 -10.10 6.06
C ILE A 31 14.16 -9.44 7.15
N SER A 32 15.36 -8.97 6.82
CA SER A 32 16.24 -8.34 7.80
C SER A 32 15.72 -6.97 8.24
N GLN A 33 16.10 -6.53 9.45
CA GLN A 33 15.82 -5.19 9.91
C GLN A 33 16.33 -4.13 8.92
N GLU A 34 17.53 -4.30 8.39
CA GLU A 34 18.12 -3.39 7.41
C GLU A 34 17.21 -3.25 6.17
N THR A 35 16.67 -4.35 5.67
CA THR A 35 15.72 -4.33 4.55
C THR A 35 14.48 -3.51 4.90
N VAL A 36 13.91 -3.69 6.10
CA VAL A 36 12.74 -2.92 6.55
C VAL A 36 13.12 -1.43 6.71
N ASP A 37 14.29 -1.12 7.27
CA ASP A 37 14.75 0.26 7.44
C ASP A 37 14.88 1.00 6.10
N TYR A 38 15.36 0.32 5.05
CA TYR A 38 15.42 0.91 3.71
C TYR A 38 14.06 0.93 3.03
N HIS A 39 13.36 -0.20 2.97
CA HIS A 39 12.14 -0.32 2.17
C HIS A 39 10.97 0.46 2.77
N TYR A 40 10.73 0.32 4.08
CA TYR A 40 9.72 1.11 4.79
C TYR A 40 10.24 2.51 5.12
N GLY A 41 11.39 2.62 5.81
CA GLY A 41 11.83 3.88 6.41
C GLY A 41 12.38 4.91 5.42
N LYS A 42 12.82 4.50 4.22
CA LYS A 42 13.30 5.43 3.18
C LYS A 42 12.46 5.38 1.92
N HIS A 43 12.28 4.22 1.33
CA HIS A 43 11.61 4.09 0.03
C HIS A 43 10.13 4.50 0.11
N LEU A 44 9.35 3.87 0.99
CA LEU A 44 7.96 4.25 1.20
C LEU A 44 7.83 5.70 1.70
N GLN A 45 8.69 6.13 2.63
CA GLN A 45 8.68 7.50 3.15
C GLN A 45 8.84 8.54 2.04
N THR A 46 9.66 8.24 1.02
CA THR A 46 9.82 9.13 -0.14
C THR A 46 8.52 9.30 -0.91
N TYR A 47 7.77 8.23 -1.15
CA TYR A 47 6.47 8.32 -1.81
C TYR A 47 5.45 9.13 -1.00
N VAL A 48 5.41 8.93 0.32
CA VAL A 48 4.54 9.71 1.22
C VAL A 48 4.89 11.19 1.16
N ASN A 49 6.18 11.54 1.25
CA ASN A 49 6.63 12.92 1.18
C ASN A 49 6.29 13.57 -0.17
N ASN A 50 6.54 12.86 -1.26
CA ASN A 50 6.21 13.33 -2.60
C ASN A 50 4.71 13.56 -2.77
N LEU A 51 3.87 12.61 -2.33
CA LEU A 51 2.42 12.75 -2.43
C LEU A 51 1.92 13.97 -1.65
N ASN A 52 2.41 14.17 -0.42
CA ASN A 52 2.08 15.32 0.41
C ASN A 52 2.53 16.66 -0.22
N SER A 53 3.55 16.65 -1.08
CA SER A 53 3.99 17.83 -1.80
C SER A 53 3.21 18.08 -3.09
N LEU A 54 2.68 17.04 -3.71
CA LEU A 54 2.03 17.09 -5.03
C LEU A 54 0.53 17.37 -4.96
N VAL A 55 -0.16 16.92 -3.90
CA VAL A 55 -1.63 16.96 -3.80
C VAL A 55 -2.20 18.35 -3.44
N PRO A 56 -1.56 19.17 -2.58
CA PRO A 56 -2.14 20.46 -2.19
C PRO A 56 -2.48 21.36 -3.40
N GLY A 57 -3.66 21.97 -3.36
CA GLY A 57 -4.15 22.85 -4.43
C GLY A 57 -4.59 22.12 -5.71
N THR A 58 -4.66 20.80 -5.70
CA THR A 58 -5.17 19.99 -6.83
C THR A 58 -6.59 19.48 -6.54
N PRO A 59 -7.31 18.96 -7.56
CA PRO A 59 -8.61 18.31 -7.35
C PRO A 59 -8.56 17.04 -6.46
N PHE A 60 -7.38 16.60 -6.08
CA PHE A 60 -7.14 15.42 -5.23
C PHE A 60 -6.95 15.78 -3.75
N GLU A 61 -6.89 17.06 -3.43
CA GLU A 61 -6.79 17.52 -2.03
C GLU A 61 -7.98 17.02 -1.22
N GLY A 62 -7.70 16.40 -0.05
CA GLY A 62 -8.71 15.82 0.82
C GLY A 62 -9.24 14.44 0.42
N LYS A 63 -8.73 13.82 -0.67
CA LYS A 63 -9.11 12.48 -1.09
C LYS A 63 -8.27 11.40 -0.41
N THR A 64 -8.86 10.21 -0.24
CA THR A 64 -8.11 9.02 0.21
C THR A 64 -7.19 8.49 -0.89
N LEU A 65 -6.26 7.58 -0.54
CA LEU A 65 -5.39 6.94 -1.52
C LEU A 65 -6.20 6.17 -2.57
N GLU A 66 -7.22 5.43 -2.13
CA GLU A 66 -8.11 4.65 -2.99
C GLU A 66 -8.89 5.54 -3.96
N GLU A 67 -9.39 6.67 -3.48
CA GLU A 67 -10.07 7.65 -4.32
C GLU A 67 -9.12 8.23 -5.38
N ILE A 68 -7.88 8.56 -4.98
CA ILE A 68 -6.89 9.09 -5.94
C ILE A 68 -6.58 8.05 -7.02
N VAL A 69 -6.20 6.83 -6.64
CA VAL A 69 -5.80 5.79 -7.61
C VAL A 69 -6.96 5.34 -8.50
N SER A 70 -8.21 5.56 -8.09
CA SER A 70 -9.38 5.22 -8.91
C SER A 70 -9.70 6.24 -10.00
N VAL A 71 -9.28 7.50 -9.84
CA VAL A 71 -9.72 8.60 -10.74
C VAL A 71 -8.58 9.47 -11.28
N ALA A 72 -7.38 9.43 -10.68
CA ALA A 72 -6.26 10.23 -11.16
C ALA A 72 -5.74 9.69 -12.51
N PRO A 73 -5.47 10.57 -13.47
CA PRO A 73 -4.79 10.16 -14.69
C PRO A 73 -3.35 9.73 -14.39
N ASP A 74 -2.76 9.00 -15.35
CA ASP A 74 -1.34 8.65 -15.28
C ASP A 74 -0.48 9.89 -15.01
N GLY A 75 0.43 9.78 -14.06
CA GLY A 75 1.32 10.86 -13.67
C GLY A 75 1.81 10.78 -12.24
N ALA A 76 2.48 11.86 -11.80
CA ALA A 76 3.18 11.85 -10.52
C ALA A 76 2.25 11.60 -9.32
N ILE A 77 1.04 12.17 -9.29
CA ILE A 77 0.08 11.97 -8.19
C ILE A 77 -0.40 10.52 -8.17
N PHE A 78 -0.85 9.99 -9.32
CA PHE A 78 -1.26 8.59 -9.45
C PHE A 78 -0.15 7.63 -9.01
N ASN A 79 1.06 7.83 -9.53
CA ASN A 79 2.19 6.96 -9.24
C ASN A 79 2.56 6.96 -7.75
N ASN A 80 2.65 8.14 -7.11
CA ASN A 80 3.01 8.21 -5.69
C ASN A 80 1.86 7.69 -4.79
N ALA A 81 0.61 7.99 -5.10
CA ALA A 81 -0.55 7.47 -4.36
C ALA A 81 -0.62 5.94 -4.48
N GLY A 82 -0.46 5.39 -5.68
CA GLY A 82 -0.42 3.96 -5.93
C GLY A 82 0.72 3.27 -5.17
N GLN A 83 1.91 3.88 -5.14
CA GLN A 83 3.02 3.32 -4.38
C GLN A 83 2.80 3.38 -2.87
N VAL A 84 2.21 4.45 -2.34
CA VAL A 84 1.85 4.52 -0.91
C VAL A 84 0.83 3.44 -0.57
N LEU A 85 -0.21 3.27 -1.38
CA LEU A 85 -1.24 2.24 -1.18
C LEU A 85 -0.64 0.82 -1.25
N ASN A 86 0.14 0.53 -2.28
CA ASN A 86 0.79 -0.76 -2.48
C ASN A 86 1.68 -1.15 -1.30
N HIS A 87 2.57 -0.23 -0.89
CA HIS A 87 3.47 -0.48 0.23
C HIS A 87 2.74 -0.59 1.57
N THR A 88 1.66 0.17 1.76
CA THR A 88 0.81 0.05 2.95
C THR A 88 0.26 -1.37 3.07
N LEU A 89 -0.37 -1.89 2.01
CA LEU A 89 -0.91 -3.25 2.00
C LEU A 89 0.20 -4.30 2.14
N TYR A 90 1.34 -4.09 1.48
CA TYR A 90 2.50 -4.99 1.56
C TYR A 90 3.02 -5.13 2.99
N PHE A 91 3.26 -4.01 3.69
CA PHE A 91 3.81 -4.07 5.04
C PHE A 91 2.79 -4.55 6.08
N LEU A 92 1.51 -4.24 5.93
CA LEU A 92 0.47 -4.62 6.88
C LEU A 92 0.08 -6.12 6.79
N GLN A 93 0.44 -6.82 5.71
CA GLN A 93 0.15 -8.25 5.59
C GLN A 93 1.17 -9.16 6.28
N PHE A 94 2.34 -8.64 6.69
CA PHE A 94 3.34 -9.44 7.37
C PHE A 94 3.02 -9.65 8.85
N THR A 95 3.45 -10.81 9.37
CA THR A 95 3.39 -11.14 10.79
C THR A 95 4.63 -11.92 11.20
N PRO A 96 5.22 -11.66 12.39
CA PRO A 96 6.34 -12.43 12.92
C PRO A 96 5.96 -13.88 13.27
N ASN A 97 4.66 -14.15 13.47
CA ASN A 97 4.13 -15.46 13.84
C ASN A 97 3.11 -15.94 12.81
N PRO A 98 3.53 -16.29 11.58
CA PRO A 98 2.60 -16.72 10.55
C PRO A 98 1.91 -18.03 10.95
N GLN A 99 0.61 -18.09 10.77
CA GLN A 99 -0.14 -19.35 10.89
C GLN A 99 0.30 -20.27 9.73
N GLN A 100 0.66 -21.51 10.06
CA GLN A 100 1.05 -22.50 9.04
C GLN A 100 -0.13 -23.11 8.29
N TYR A 101 -1.33 -22.75 8.67
CA TYR A 101 -2.56 -23.23 8.03
C TYR A 101 -2.92 -22.26 6.91
N GLY A 102 -2.97 -22.74 5.70
CA GLY A 102 -3.35 -21.92 4.53
C GLY A 102 -4.62 -21.08 4.72
N PRO A 103 -5.13 -20.43 3.68
CA PRO A 103 -6.33 -19.61 3.77
C PRO A 103 -7.52 -20.40 4.30
N SER A 104 -8.43 -19.73 5.01
CA SER A 104 -9.64 -20.31 5.57
C SER A 104 -10.88 -19.48 5.22
N GLY A 105 -12.06 -19.95 5.57
CA GLY A 105 -13.32 -19.23 5.38
C GLY A 105 -13.61 -18.92 3.91
N GLU A 106 -14.11 -17.73 3.64
CA GLU A 106 -14.52 -17.32 2.29
C GLU A 106 -13.33 -17.17 1.33
N LEU A 107 -12.16 -16.77 1.84
CA LEU A 107 -10.94 -16.71 1.02
C LEU A 107 -10.55 -18.10 0.50
N ALA A 108 -10.59 -19.13 1.34
CA ALA A 108 -10.31 -20.50 0.91
C ALA A 108 -11.30 -20.98 -0.16
N LYS A 109 -12.58 -20.66 0.00
CA LYS A 109 -13.62 -20.99 -1.00
C LYS A 109 -13.38 -20.29 -2.34
N ALA A 110 -13.03 -19.00 -2.29
CA ALA A 110 -12.73 -18.23 -3.50
C ALA A 110 -11.49 -18.79 -4.22
N ILE A 111 -10.42 -19.10 -3.48
CA ILE A 111 -9.22 -19.73 -4.04
C ILE A 111 -9.57 -21.10 -4.66
N GLN A 112 -10.34 -21.93 -3.97
CA GLN A 112 -10.78 -23.22 -4.51
C GLN A 112 -11.61 -23.04 -5.79
N ARG A 113 -12.50 -22.05 -5.82
CA ARG A 113 -13.33 -21.76 -7.01
C ARG A 113 -12.51 -21.30 -8.20
N ASP A 114 -11.56 -20.37 -7.97
CA ASP A 114 -10.90 -19.64 -9.05
C ASP A 114 -9.58 -20.29 -9.50
N PHE A 115 -8.90 -21.01 -8.58
CA PHE A 115 -7.59 -21.63 -8.82
C PHE A 115 -7.60 -23.16 -8.67
N GLY A 116 -8.71 -23.76 -8.20
CA GLY A 116 -8.82 -25.19 -7.96
C GLY A 116 -8.23 -25.68 -6.65
N ASN A 117 -7.14 -25.08 -6.18
CA ASN A 117 -6.53 -25.36 -4.87
C ASN A 117 -5.53 -24.27 -4.48
N PHE A 118 -5.03 -24.33 -3.24
CA PHE A 118 -4.11 -23.32 -2.71
C PHE A 118 -2.70 -23.39 -3.36
N GLU A 119 -2.24 -24.57 -3.76
CA GLU A 119 -0.95 -24.73 -4.42
C GLU A 119 -0.96 -24.07 -5.81
N ASN A 120 -2.00 -24.29 -6.60
CA ASN A 120 -2.17 -23.61 -7.89
C ASN A 120 -2.22 -22.08 -7.73
N PHE A 121 -2.93 -21.60 -6.72
CA PHE A 121 -2.93 -20.15 -6.39
C PHE A 121 -1.52 -19.64 -6.13
N LYS A 122 -0.72 -20.34 -5.32
CA LYS A 122 0.67 -19.94 -5.04
C LYS A 122 1.53 -19.93 -6.30
N GLU A 123 1.35 -20.93 -7.17
CA GLU A 123 2.07 -21.02 -8.45
C GLU A 123 1.71 -19.84 -9.36
N GLU A 124 0.41 -19.55 -9.55
CA GLU A 124 -0.04 -18.44 -10.37
C GLU A 124 0.40 -17.08 -9.81
N MET A 125 0.32 -16.88 -8.51
CA MET A 125 0.78 -15.64 -7.85
C MET A 125 2.31 -15.47 -8.00
N THR A 126 3.07 -16.54 -7.83
CA THR A 126 4.52 -16.53 -8.02
C THR A 126 4.88 -16.23 -9.47
N LYS A 127 4.19 -16.86 -10.43
CA LYS A 127 4.40 -16.61 -11.85
C LYS A 127 4.07 -15.16 -12.22
N ALA A 128 2.94 -14.64 -11.73
CA ALA A 128 2.56 -13.24 -11.96
C ALA A 128 3.63 -12.29 -11.43
N ALA A 129 4.09 -12.48 -10.19
CA ALA A 129 5.10 -11.63 -9.58
C ALA A 129 6.47 -11.71 -10.28
N SER A 130 6.92 -12.92 -10.64
CA SER A 130 8.24 -13.14 -11.24
C SER A 130 8.34 -12.80 -12.72
N SER A 131 7.22 -12.68 -13.42
CA SER A 131 7.18 -12.32 -14.84
C SER A 131 7.28 -10.81 -15.10
N ILE A 132 7.19 -9.98 -14.07
CA ILE A 132 7.26 -8.52 -14.19
C ILE A 132 8.70 -8.11 -14.48
N PHE A 133 8.92 -7.41 -15.59
CA PHE A 133 10.25 -6.85 -15.90
C PHE A 133 10.55 -5.64 -15.02
N GLY A 134 11.65 -5.69 -14.28
CA GLY A 134 12.05 -4.64 -13.34
C GLY A 134 11.35 -4.78 -12.00
N SER A 135 10.68 -3.74 -11.53
CA SER A 135 9.90 -3.75 -10.29
C SER A 135 8.41 -3.63 -10.57
N GLY A 136 7.59 -4.24 -9.72
CA GLY A 136 6.14 -4.21 -9.86
C GLY A 136 5.42 -4.95 -8.74
N TRP A 137 4.11 -5.16 -8.92
CA TRP A 137 3.23 -5.71 -7.91
C TRP A 137 2.35 -6.79 -8.53
N ALA A 138 2.20 -7.91 -7.83
CA ALA A 138 1.19 -8.90 -8.11
C ALA A 138 0.06 -8.78 -7.08
N TRP A 139 -1.19 -8.88 -7.53
CA TRP A 139 -2.37 -8.64 -6.72
C TRP A 139 -3.34 -9.82 -6.75
N LEU A 140 -3.95 -10.07 -5.61
CA LEU A 140 -5.13 -10.91 -5.50
C LEU A 140 -6.34 -10.04 -5.19
#